data_a12134c1125933bc8aba0016a4d2d805
#
_entry.id   a12134c1125933bc8aba0016a4d2d805
#
_cell.length_a   1.000
_cell.length_b   1.000
_cell.length_c   1.000
_cell.angle_alpha   90.00
_cell.angle_beta   90.00
_cell.angle_gamma   90.00
#
_symmetry.space_group_name_H-M   'P 1'
#
loop_
_entity.id
_entity.type
_entity.pdbx_description
1 polymer ?
#
loop_
_entity_poly.entity_id
_entity_poly.type
_entity_poly.pdbx_seq_one_letter_code
_entity_poly.pdbx_strand_id
1 'polypeptide(L)'
;MDFKALFDKLKRSSSGDRSCFLVIQPDAVYLSSSIKSSRPYQFDISESNWEKAVEQALSVAASAYDSLTVILSHNYYQMYQIDKPVMPRQEWPAALPFLLKELISERAIDIIADAVELPNSTKVQAYVLSRKILDKIVLLASRAQLPLEAILPEDDIWGETAGELGNFLLLQRSVRGHFRISAFVENTIAFHRSIRSVTPPLTGGPSSDLQMDSLSLELQRSIDYLSSQLRHVQLHQLKVCCDEEDESELVQALNYRLSTKVSLLLPPEHELSGHVLADTAATSNTRRVNLYPDYLKPKKELLTLKNIALSWGVSAAAILFSYGYVTWQSSGLEDEIAIVKSKGDIMKSELERYQVKLRKHQPDNNKLAAKARLEREVKAKRDSLKAVGKYDDSQRTGYSGVMQSLAKLGNQEISLSEIRINTHTLDLKGLAKKPSSVPNWVSQFKNEISLVGRTFDDVKIGRNDKDIVTFELKTREDKEK
;
A
#
# COMPACT_ATOMS: atom_id res chain seq x y z
N MET A 1 31.58 4.13 15.00
CA MET A 1 30.21 3.96 14.47
C MET A 1 30.17 2.70 13.65
N ASP A 2 29.43 1.69 14.11
CA ASP A 2 29.42 0.39 13.47
C ASP A 2 28.56 0.44 12.18
N PHE A 3 29.23 0.57 11.06
CA PHE A 3 28.61 0.53 9.70
C PHE A 3 27.88 -0.81 9.47
N LYS A 4 28.32 -1.87 10.15
CA LYS A 4 27.71 -3.19 10.10
C LYS A 4 26.30 -3.20 10.69
N ALA A 5 26.08 -2.49 11.81
CA ALA A 5 24.76 -2.35 12.45
C ALA A 5 23.77 -1.53 11.59
N LEU A 6 24.28 -0.56 10.81
CA LEU A 6 23.46 0.24 9.88
C LEU A 6 23.07 -0.59 8.65
N PHE A 7 23.99 -1.38 8.12
CA PHE A 7 23.74 -2.29 6.99
C PHE A 7 22.79 -3.44 7.36
N ASP A 8 22.91 -3.97 8.58
CA ASP A 8 21.98 -4.99 9.11
C ASP A 8 20.57 -4.42 9.32
N LYS A 9 20.45 -3.16 9.72
CA LYS A 9 19.15 -2.46 9.80
C LYS A 9 18.52 -2.20 8.42
N LEU A 10 19.31 -1.84 7.42
CA LEU A 10 18.85 -1.67 6.03
C LEU A 10 18.47 -3.01 5.38
N LYS A 11 19.17 -4.10 5.73
CA LYS A 11 18.87 -5.45 5.25
C LYS A 11 17.60 -6.02 5.89
N ARG A 12 17.28 -5.62 7.13
CA ARG A 12 16.02 -5.97 7.83
C ARG A 12 14.78 -5.34 7.20
N SER A 13 14.90 -4.20 6.53
CA SER A 13 13.76 -3.52 5.87
C SER A 13 13.26 -4.20 4.58
N SER A 14 13.96 -5.24 4.10
CA SER A 14 13.60 -5.97 2.87
C SER A 14 13.09 -7.40 3.10
N SER A 15 13.07 -7.89 4.36
CA SER A 15 12.40 -9.14 4.71
C SER A 15 11.02 -8.82 5.29
N GLY A 16 9.96 -9.46 4.79
CA GLY A 16 8.56 -9.21 5.16
C GLY A 16 8.37 -9.01 6.66
N ASP A 17 7.40 -8.15 6.98
CA ASP A 17 7.07 -7.66 8.32
C ASP A 17 6.97 -8.84 9.32
N ARG A 18 7.96 -8.95 10.23
CA ARG A 18 8.02 -10.03 11.21
C ARG A 18 7.26 -9.60 12.46
N SER A 19 5.94 -9.71 12.39
CA SER A 19 5.08 -9.40 13.52
C SER A 19 4.96 -10.60 14.47
N CYS A 20 5.01 -10.34 15.77
CA CYS A 20 4.65 -11.31 16.79
C CYS A 20 3.36 -10.94 17.49
N PHE A 21 2.65 -11.96 17.96
CA PHE A 21 1.36 -11.84 18.64
C PHE A 21 1.48 -12.44 20.03
N LEU A 22 1.18 -11.63 21.03
CA LEU A 22 1.26 -11.98 22.43
C LEU A 22 -0.14 -12.03 23.04
N VAL A 23 -0.59 -13.19 23.46
CA VAL A 23 -1.87 -13.39 24.15
C VAL A 23 -1.63 -13.43 25.65
N ILE A 24 -2.30 -12.58 26.40
CA ILE A 24 -2.23 -12.55 27.88
C ILE A 24 -3.54 -13.14 28.41
N GLN A 25 -3.46 -14.36 28.92
CA GLN A 25 -4.54 -15.03 29.67
C GLN A 25 -4.25 -15.03 31.17
N PRO A 26 -5.21 -15.40 32.02
CA PRO A 26 -5.01 -15.39 33.46
C PRO A 26 -3.94 -16.37 33.98
N ASP A 27 -3.71 -17.45 33.26
CA ASP A 27 -2.81 -18.56 33.62
C ASP A 27 -1.45 -18.49 32.96
N ALA A 28 -1.40 -18.01 31.72
CA ALA A 28 -0.17 -17.97 30.94
C ALA A 28 -0.18 -16.86 29.88
N VAL A 29 1.00 -16.57 29.37
CA VAL A 29 1.23 -15.73 28.20
C VAL A 29 1.65 -16.62 27.04
N TYR A 30 1.00 -16.44 25.91
CA TYR A 30 1.25 -17.22 24.68
C TYR A 30 1.83 -16.32 23.62
N LEU A 31 2.87 -16.78 22.93
CA LEU A 31 3.55 -16.04 21.88
C LEU A 31 3.49 -16.81 20.57
N SER A 32 2.91 -16.22 19.54
CA SER A 32 2.91 -16.74 18.16
C SER A 32 3.49 -15.72 17.20
N SER A 33 3.75 -16.14 15.97
CA SER A 33 4.30 -15.27 14.93
C SER A 33 3.59 -15.46 13.59
N SER A 34 3.67 -14.45 12.74
CA SER A 34 3.22 -14.52 11.35
C SER A 34 4.01 -15.53 10.50
N ILE A 35 5.17 -15.99 11.00
CA ILE A 35 6.01 -16.97 10.32
C ILE A 35 5.62 -18.37 10.79
N LYS A 36 5.00 -19.16 9.93
CA LYS A 36 4.43 -20.51 10.15
C LYS A 36 5.45 -21.61 10.54
N SER A 37 6.44 -21.39 11.38
CA SER A 37 7.49 -22.38 11.59
C SER A 37 7.70 -22.90 13.01
N SER A 38 7.03 -22.39 14.02
CA SER A 38 7.20 -22.88 15.39
C SER A 38 5.89 -22.89 16.17
N ARG A 39 5.72 -23.88 17.03
CA ARG A 39 4.63 -23.89 18.02
C ARG A 39 4.70 -22.60 18.85
N PRO A 40 3.54 -21.99 19.20
CA PRO A 40 3.53 -20.83 20.07
C PRO A 40 4.23 -21.14 21.40
N TYR A 41 5.04 -20.19 21.86
CA TYR A 41 5.67 -20.32 23.18
C TYR A 41 4.64 -20.03 24.27
N GLN A 42 4.72 -20.77 25.36
CA GLN A 42 3.90 -20.57 26.56
C GLN A 42 4.80 -20.19 27.74
N PHE A 43 4.37 -19.18 28.50
CA PHE A 43 5.03 -18.70 29.70
C PHE A 43 4.01 -18.64 30.84
N ASP A 44 4.15 -19.51 31.83
CA ASP A 44 3.16 -19.62 32.92
C ASP A 44 3.20 -18.39 33.84
N ILE A 45 2.04 -17.93 34.25
CA ILE A 45 1.88 -16.84 35.19
C ILE A 45 1.89 -17.41 36.61
N SER A 46 3.02 -17.19 37.30
CA SER A 46 3.16 -17.54 38.70
C SER A 46 2.74 -16.37 39.59
N GLU A 47 2.06 -16.65 40.71
CA GLU A 47 1.70 -15.66 41.74
C GLU A 47 0.90 -14.44 41.20
N SER A 48 0.08 -14.62 40.17
CA SER A 48 -0.70 -13.58 39.50
C SER A 48 0.14 -12.41 38.93
N ASN A 49 1.45 -12.62 38.72
CA ASN A 49 2.36 -11.64 38.16
C ASN A 49 2.51 -11.85 36.64
N TRP A 50 1.51 -11.40 35.87
CA TRP A 50 1.53 -11.49 34.43
C TRP A 50 2.67 -10.66 33.78
N GLU A 51 3.15 -9.61 34.45
CA GLU A 51 4.20 -8.72 33.95
C GLU A 51 5.51 -9.47 33.75
N LYS A 52 5.85 -10.37 34.68
CA LYS A 52 7.06 -11.19 34.59
C LYS A 52 7.00 -12.20 33.44
N ALA A 53 5.85 -12.83 33.25
CA ALA A 53 5.64 -13.74 32.13
C ALA A 53 5.71 -13.02 30.78
N VAL A 54 5.15 -11.82 30.69
CA VAL A 54 5.26 -10.96 29.50
C VAL A 54 6.73 -10.55 29.25
N GLU A 55 7.48 -10.18 30.29
CA GLU A 55 8.89 -9.83 30.16
C GLU A 55 9.71 -11.01 29.62
N GLN A 56 9.47 -12.22 30.11
CA GLN A 56 10.09 -13.44 29.58
C GLN A 56 9.73 -13.68 28.12
N ALA A 57 8.46 -13.57 27.75
CA ALA A 57 8.00 -13.73 26.38
C ALA A 57 8.64 -12.69 25.44
N LEU A 58 8.68 -11.43 25.86
CA LEU A 58 9.27 -10.35 25.10
C LEU A 58 10.79 -10.48 24.96
N SER A 59 11.48 -11.07 25.94
CA SER A 59 12.93 -11.33 25.83
C SER A 59 13.25 -12.31 24.68
N VAL A 60 12.38 -13.29 24.47
CA VAL A 60 12.47 -14.23 23.34
C VAL A 60 12.10 -13.53 22.02
N ALA A 61 11.03 -12.73 22.04
CA ALA A 61 10.52 -12.06 20.86
C ALA A 61 11.47 -10.97 20.32
N ALA A 62 12.13 -10.21 21.18
CA ALA A 62 12.92 -9.03 20.81
C ALA A 62 14.07 -9.31 19.83
N SER A 63 14.62 -10.52 19.83
CA SER A 63 15.68 -10.92 18.91
C SER A 63 15.19 -11.38 17.53
N ALA A 64 13.91 -11.75 17.41
CA ALA A 64 13.36 -12.45 16.26
C ALA A 64 12.34 -11.62 15.45
N TYR A 65 11.68 -10.63 16.08
CA TYR A 65 10.55 -9.92 15.50
C TYR A 65 10.77 -8.41 15.50
N ASP A 66 10.06 -7.73 14.59
CA ASP A 66 10.17 -6.29 14.34
C ASP A 66 9.01 -5.50 14.94
N SER A 67 7.87 -6.15 15.23
CA SER A 67 6.68 -5.52 15.81
C SER A 67 5.92 -6.47 16.72
N LEU A 68 5.12 -5.90 17.63
CA LEU A 68 4.33 -6.59 18.64
C LEU A 68 2.86 -6.20 18.55
N THR A 69 1.98 -7.18 18.52
CA THR A 69 0.54 -7.02 18.79
C THR A 69 0.19 -7.82 20.05
N VAL A 70 -0.49 -7.17 20.99
CA VAL A 70 -0.92 -7.80 22.25
C VAL A 70 -2.41 -8.09 22.19
N ILE A 71 -2.80 -9.30 22.56
CA ILE A 71 -4.20 -9.72 22.70
C ILE A 71 -4.47 -9.90 24.19
N LEU A 72 -5.51 -9.21 24.69
CA LEU A 72 -5.89 -9.26 26.09
C LEU A 72 -7.10 -10.15 26.30
N SER A 73 -7.03 -11.04 27.27
CA SER A 73 -8.19 -11.79 27.74
C SER A 73 -9.23 -10.84 28.37
N HIS A 74 -10.50 -11.26 28.34
CA HIS A 74 -11.66 -10.49 28.85
C HIS A 74 -11.51 -10.05 30.32
N ASN A 75 -10.63 -10.64 31.09
CA ASN A 75 -10.37 -10.25 32.49
C ASN A 75 -9.63 -8.90 32.62
N TYR A 76 -9.03 -8.42 31.55
CA TYR A 76 -8.24 -7.18 31.54
C TYR A 76 -9.00 -5.95 31.04
N TYR A 77 -10.19 -6.13 30.43
CA TYR A 77 -11.01 -5.05 29.92
C TYR A 77 -12.48 -5.22 30.32
N GLN A 78 -13.24 -4.18 30.20
CA GLN A 78 -14.69 -4.17 30.43
C GLN A 78 -15.39 -3.90 29.10
N MET A 79 -16.62 -4.41 28.99
CA MET A 79 -17.44 -4.28 27.78
C MET A 79 -18.76 -3.59 28.09
N TYR A 80 -19.15 -2.62 27.29
CA TYR A 80 -20.38 -1.87 27.41
C TYR A 80 -21.08 -1.72 26.07
N GLN A 81 -22.40 -1.84 26.07
CA GLN A 81 -23.18 -1.52 24.88
C GLN A 81 -23.77 -0.10 25.06
N ILE A 82 -23.44 0.76 24.11
CA ILE A 82 -23.95 2.14 24.08
C ILE A 82 -24.52 2.45 22.70
N ASP A 83 -25.27 3.51 22.59
CA ASP A 83 -25.77 4.00 21.32
C ASP A 83 -24.59 4.48 20.46
N LYS A 84 -24.71 4.27 19.16
CA LYS A 84 -23.63 4.63 18.20
C LYS A 84 -23.36 6.13 18.27
N PRO A 85 -22.11 6.56 18.54
CA PRO A 85 -21.77 7.97 18.58
C PRO A 85 -22.00 8.66 17.23
N VAL A 86 -22.57 9.87 17.25
CA VAL A 86 -22.83 10.67 16.05
C VAL A 86 -21.56 11.44 15.66
N MET A 87 -20.49 10.69 15.35
CA MET A 87 -19.20 11.23 14.94
C MET A 87 -18.45 10.19 14.09
N PRO A 88 -17.42 10.61 13.30
CA PRO A 88 -16.60 9.69 12.52
C PRO A 88 -15.93 8.62 13.39
N ARG A 89 -15.81 7.38 12.87
CA ARG A 89 -15.21 6.23 13.58
C ARG A 89 -13.81 6.54 14.15
N GLN A 90 -13.04 7.35 13.46
CA GLN A 90 -11.66 7.73 13.85
C GLN A 90 -11.61 8.56 15.15
N GLU A 91 -12.69 9.26 15.49
CA GLU A 91 -12.78 10.09 16.69
C GLU A 91 -13.28 9.31 17.91
N TRP A 92 -13.81 8.10 17.71
CA TRP A 92 -14.36 7.28 18.80
C TRP A 92 -13.38 7.01 19.93
N PRO A 93 -12.12 6.60 19.68
CA PRO A 93 -11.18 6.33 20.77
C PRO A 93 -10.92 7.53 21.70
N ALA A 94 -11.03 8.75 21.17
CA ALA A 94 -10.87 9.97 21.95
C ALA A 94 -12.15 10.37 22.71
N ALA A 95 -13.33 10.09 22.15
CA ALA A 95 -14.61 10.51 22.71
C ALA A 95 -15.22 9.48 23.67
N LEU A 96 -15.03 8.18 23.41
CA LEU A 96 -15.64 7.10 24.20
C LEU A 96 -15.36 7.17 25.70
N PRO A 97 -14.16 7.50 26.19
CA PRO A 97 -13.93 7.63 27.62
C PRO A 97 -14.86 8.64 28.30
N PHE A 98 -15.23 9.70 27.60
CA PHE A 98 -16.15 10.73 28.13
C PHE A 98 -17.62 10.30 28.02
N LEU A 99 -17.98 9.58 26.95
CA LEU A 99 -19.33 9.06 26.76
C LEU A 99 -19.68 7.97 27.79
N LEU A 100 -18.66 7.22 28.19
CA LEU A 100 -18.82 6.10 29.15
C LEU A 100 -18.71 6.50 30.62
N LYS A 101 -18.45 7.78 30.93
CA LYS A 101 -18.18 8.28 32.31
C LYS A 101 -19.30 7.96 33.34
N GLU A 102 -20.53 7.81 32.88
CA GLU A 102 -21.66 7.49 33.75
C GLU A 102 -21.85 5.99 33.99
N LEU A 103 -21.22 5.17 33.16
CA LEU A 103 -21.30 3.71 33.22
C LEU A 103 -20.09 3.10 33.94
N ILE A 104 -19.01 3.85 34.09
CA ILE A 104 -17.74 3.38 34.61
C ILE A 104 -17.38 4.15 35.90
N SER A 105 -16.86 3.42 36.88
CA SER A 105 -16.43 4.03 38.16
C SER A 105 -15.08 4.77 38.03
N GLU A 106 -14.27 4.45 37.05
CA GLU A 106 -12.98 5.08 36.77
C GLU A 106 -13.18 6.43 36.06
N ARG A 107 -12.23 7.35 36.27
CA ARG A 107 -12.28 8.65 35.58
C ARG A 107 -11.96 8.46 34.10
N ALA A 108 -12.56 9.27 33.21
CA ALA A 108 -12.36 9.22 31.79
C ALA A 108 -10.86 9.33 31.36
N ILE A 109 -10.03 10.01 32.17
CA ILE A 109 -8.59 10.15 31.90
C ILE A 109 -7.78 8.87 32.23
N ASP A 110 -8.32 8.01 33.09
CA ASP A 110 -7.66 6.80 33.57
C ASP A 110 -8.04 5.55 32.73
N ILE A 111 -8.84 5.74 31.70
CA ILE A 111 -9.29 4.68 30.81
C ILE A 111 -8.96 4.97 29.36
N ILE A 112 -8.86 3.91 28.59
CA ILE A 112 -8.81 3.92 27.14
C ILE A 112 -10.01 3.12 26.64
N ALA A 113 -10.67 3.59 25.59
CA ALA A 113 -11.79 2.89 25.03
C ALA A 113 -11.75 2.92 23.50
N ASP A 114 -12.21 1.84 22.90
CA ASP A 114 -12.53 1.75 21.48
C ASP A 114 -13.80 0.89 21.34
N ALA A 115 -14.47 0.94 20.18
CA ALA A 115 -15.73 0.23 19.98
C ALA A 115 -15.87 -0.34 18.58
N VAL A 116 -16.70 -1.35 18.43
CA VAL A 116 -17.11 -1.92 17.14
C VAL A 116 -18.63 -1.79 17.00
N GLU A 117 -19.09 -1.55 15.78
CA GLU A 117 -20.51 -1.55 15.46
C GLU A 117 -21.10 -2.94 15.62
N LEU A 118 -22.25 -3.04 16.29
CA LEU A 118 -22.98 -4.30 16.37
C LEU A 118 -23.78 -4.52 15.08
N PRO A 119 -23.70 -5.70 14.48
CA PRO A 119 -24.45 -6.01 13.28
C PRO A 119 -25.96 -5.81 13.48
N ASN A 120 -26.60 -5.18 12.50
CA ASN A 120 -28.05 -4.91 12.51
C ASN A 120 -28.56 -4.14 13.74
N SER A 121 -27.73 -3.31 14.35
CA SER A 121 -28.05 -2.54 15.55
C SER A 121 -27.64 -1.07 15.41
N THR A 122 -28.33 -0.19 16.13
CA THR A 122 -27.94 1.21 16.31
C THR A 122 -26.93 1.39 17.46
N LYS A 123 -26.46 0.28 18.04
CA LYS A 123 -25.53 0.27 19.17
C LYS A 123 -24.14 -0.15 18.75
N VAL A 124 -23.19 0.20 19.58
CA VAL A 124 -21.80 -0.24 19.47
C VAL A 124 -21.40 -1.02 20.72
N GLN A 125 -20.51 -2.00 20.54
CA GLN A 125 -19.85 -2.67 21.64
C GLN A 125 -18.56 -1.91 21.96
N ALA A 126 -18.54 -1.21 23.07
CA ALA A 126 -17.36 -0.50 23.56
C ALA A 126 -16.54 -1.41 24.47
N TYR A 127 -15.22 -1.37 24.28
CA TYR A 127 -14.20 -2.04 25.07
C TYR A 127 -13.44 -0.98 25.85
N VAL A 128 -13.27 -1.21 27.14
CA VAL A 128 -12.64 -0.26 28.06
C VAL A 128 -11.47 -0.94 28.77
N LEU A 129 -10.31 -0.36 28.62
CA LEU A 129 -9.06 -0.79 29.25
C LEU A 129 -8.60 0.26 30.25
N SER A 130 -8.20 -0.17 31.45
CA SER A 130 -7.53 0.73 32.41
C SER A 130 -6.19 1.21 31.85
N ARG A 131 -5.94 2.51 31.89
CA ARG A 131 -4.69 3.13 31.45
C ARG A 131 -3.47 2.54 32.16
N LYS A 132 -3.61 2.13 33.42
CA LYS A 132 -2.55 1.49 34.17
C LYS A 132 -2.05 0.20 33.49
N ILE A 133 -2.96 -0.61 32.95
CA ILE A 133 -2.60 -1.84 32.24
C ILE A 133 -1.91 -1.49 30.91
N LEU A 134 -2.45 -0.54 30.18
CA LEU A 134 -1.83 -0.06 28.94
C LEU A 134 -0.41 0.43 29.18
N ASP A 135 -0.20 1.32 30.16
CA ASP A 135 1.10 1.92 30.46
C ASP A 135 2.14 0.86 30.86
N LYS A 136 1.71 -0.21 31.57
CA LYS A 136 2.58 -1.36 31.88
C LYS A 136 2.98 -2.12 30.63
N ILE A 137 2.05 -2.42 29.73
CA ILE A 137 2.35 -3.12 28.47
C ILE A 137 3.31 -2.28 27.59
N VAL A 138 3.04 -0.99 27.47
CA VAL A 138 3.89 -0.06 26.71
C VAL A 138 5.30 0.00 27.31
N LEU A 139 5.41 0.04 28.65
CA LEU A 139 6.69 0.03 29.34
C LEU A 139 7.48 -1.25 29.08
N LEU A 140 6.84 -2.42 29.17
CA LEU A 140 7.46 -3.73 28.91
C LEU A 140 7.92 -3.84 27.45
N ALA A 141 7.08 -3.45 26.50
CA ALA A 141 7.42 -3.43 25.08
C ALA A 141 8.60 -2.49 24.79
N SER A 142 8.62 -1.31 25.42
CA SER A 142 9.70 -0.34 25.25
C SER A 142 11.04 -0.84 25.83
N ARG A 143 11.03 -1.53 26.97
CA ARG A 143 12.21 -2.17 27.57
C ARG A 143 12.78 -3.27 26.66
N ALA A 144 11.89 -4.04 26.04
CA ALA A 144 12.27 -5.06 25.06
C ALA A 144 12.70 -4.46 23.70
N GLN A 145 12.59 -3.14 23.51
CA GLN A 145 12.85 -2.45 22.24
C GLN A 145 12.01 -2.98 21.06
N LEU A 146 10.83 -3.50 21.37
CA LEU A 146 9.90 -4.05 20.38
C LEU A 146 8.72 -3.07 20.21
N PRO A 147 8.56 -2.45 19.03
CA PRO A 147 7.46 -1.52 18.77
C PRO A 147 6.09 -2.17 18.95
N LEU A 148 5.27 -1.61 19.84
CA LEU A 148 3.88 -2.03 20.04
C LEU A 148 3.01 -1.41 18.94
N GLU A 149 2.34 -2.24 18.15
CA GLU A 149 1.45 -1.79 17.07
C GLU A 149 0.00 -1.65 17.50
N ALA A 150 -0.52 -2.67 18.21
CA ALA A 150 -1.90 -2.72 18.62
C ALA A 150 -2.08 -3.50 19.91
N ILE A 151 -3.17 -3.18 20.63
CA ILE A 151 -3.70 -4.00 21.73
C ILE A 151 -5.15 -4.35 21.35
N LEU A 152 -5.41 -5.65 21.20
CA LEU A 152 -6.68 -6.17 20.73
C LEU A 152 -7.41 -6.89 21.87
N PRO A 153 -8.73 -6.80 21.99
CA PRO A 153 -9.49 -7.67 22.86
C PRO A 153 -9.57 -9.09 22.26
N GLU A 154 -9.54 -10.13 23.10
CA GLU A 154 -9.65 -11.52 22.63
C GLU A 154 -10.93 -11.77 21.84
N ASP A 155 -12.01 -11.07 22.17
CA ASP A 155 -13.31 -11.23 21.52
C ASP A 155 -13.27 -10.88 20.02
N ASP A 156 -12.42 -9.95 19.63
CA ASP A 156 -12.22 -9.59 18.20
C ASP A 156 -11.51 -10.72 17.44
N ILE A 157 -10.64 -11.45 18.13
CA ILE A 157 -9.91 -12.59 17.56
C ILE A 157 -10.77 -13.85 17.55
N TRP A 158 -11.53 -14.11 18.64
CA TRP A 158 -12.43 -15.24 18.71
C TRP A 158 -13.46 -15.26 17.56
N GLY A 159 -13.91 -14.07 17.10
CA GLY A 159 -14.78 -13.97 15.94
C GLY A 159 -14.23 -14.54 14.65
N GLU A 160 -12.89 -14.61 14.51
CA GLU A 160 -12.21 -15.10 13.30
C GLU A 160 -11.85 -16.61 13.39
N THR A 161 -12.00 -17.24 14.57
CA THR A 161 -11.52 -18.62 14.80
C THR A 161 -12.33 -19.70 14.06
N ALA A 162 -13.58 -19.42 13.70
CA ALA A 162 -14.45 -20.39 13.02
C ALA A 162 -14.30 -20.39 11.48
N GLY A 163 -13.28 -19.72 10.93
CA GLY A 163 -12.99 -19.65 9.50
C GLY A 163 -14.11 -18.95 8.71
N GLU A 164 -14.70 -19.64 7.75
CA GLU A 164 -15.77 -19.06 6.90
C GLU A 164 -17.11 -18.89 7.63
N LEU A 165 -17.24 -19.43 8.83
CA LEU A 165 -18.48 -19.38 9.60
C LEU A 165 -18.56 -18.03 10.35
N GLY A 166 -19.19 -17.03 9.74
CA GLY A 166 -19.34 -15.69 10.33
C GLY A 166 -20.36 -15.61 11.48
N ASN A 167 -21.31 -16.57 11.56
CA ASN A 167 -22.39 -16.58 12.56
C ASN A 167 -22.33 -17.88 13.35
N PHE A 168 -21.89 -17.82 14.61
CA PHE A 168 -21.76 -18.99 15.46
C PHE A 168 -21.80 -18.64 16.93
N LEU A 169 -22.06 -19.66 17.75
CA LEU A 169 -21.90 -19.63 19.19
C LEU A 169 -20.56 -20.26 19.56
N LEU A 170 -19.90 -19.73 20.57
CA LEU A 170 -18.66 -20.27 21.09
C LEU A 170 -18.79 -20.50 22.60
N LEU A 171 -18.58 -21.72 23.03
CA LEU A 171 -18.34 -22.06 24.43
C LEU A 171 -16.83 -22.14 24.62
N GLN A 172 -16.31 -21.23 25.42
CA GLN A 172 -14.86 -21.17 25.68
C GLN A 172 -14.58 -21.19 27.17
N ARG A 173 -13.39 -21.72 27.50
CA ARG A 173 -12.83 -21.69 28.85
C ARG A 173 -11.31 -21.70 28.73
N SER A 174 -10.64 -20.76 29.39
CA SER A 174 -9.18 -20.79 29.60
C SER A 174 -8.85 -21.63 30.83
N VAL A 175 -7.58 -22.03 30.97
CA VAL A 175 -7.08 -22.75 32.15
C VAL A 175 -7.46 -21.98 33.42
N ARG A 176 -8.02 -22.68 34.41
CA ARG A 176 -8.57 -22.11 35.65
C ARG A 176 -9.66 -21.03 35.47
N GLY A 177 -10.13 -20.82 34.26
CA GLY A 177 -11.21 -19.89 33.97
C GLY A 177 -12.61 -20.48 34.19
N HIS A 178 -13.63 -19.63 34.08
CA HIS A 178 -15.03 -20.04 34.04
C HIS A 178 -15.46 -20.29 32.59
N PHE A 179 -16.48 -21.12 32.42
CA PHE A 179 -17.12 -21.25 31.12
C PHE A 179 -17.72 -19.93 30.67
N ARG A 180 -17.55 -19.61 29.42
CA ARG A 180 -18.11 -18.40 28.79
C ARG A 180 -18.75 -18.78 27.47
N ILE A 181 -20.01 -18.40 27.30
CA ILE A 181 -20.70 -18.45 26.02
C ILE A 181 -20.63 -17.08 25.35
N SER A 182 -20.25 -17.09 24.09
CA SER A 182 -20.22 -15.90 23.22
C SER A 182 -20.99 -16.17 21.94
N ALA A 183 -21.67 -15.18 21.39
CA ALA A 183 -22.31 -15.24 20.08
C ALA A 183 -21.65 -14.24 19.14
N PHE A 184 -21.27 -14.72 17.99
CA PHE A 184 -20.68 -13.93 16.92
C PHE A 184 -21.64 -13.82 15.74
N VAL A 185 -21.78 -12.62 15.21
CA VAL A 185 -22.56 -12.31 14.01
C VAL A 185 -21.65 -11.50 13.10
N GLU A 186 -21.47 -11.96 11.86
CA GLU A 186 -20.51 -11.38 10.92
C GLU A 186 -19.12 -11.23 11.55
N ASN A 187 -18.68 -12.27 12.27
CA ASN A 187 -17.43 -12.35 13.02
C ASN A 187 -17.32 -11.31 14.17
N THR A 188 -18.35 -10.52 14.45
CA THR A 188 -18.35 -9.52 15.52
C THR A 188 -19.13 -10.06 16.71
N ILE A 189 -18.61 -9.82 17.92
CA ILE A 189 -19.29 -10.25 19.14
C ILE A 189 -20.62 -9.51 19.31
N ALA A 190 -21.71 -10.26 19.35
CA ALA A 190 -23.04 -9.72 19.59
C ALA A 190 -23.53 -9.95 21.04
N PHE A 191 -23.01 -10.99 21.70
CA PHE A 191 -23.38 -11.35 23.06
C PHE A 191 -22.25 -12.10 23.72
N HIS A 192 -22.13 -11.96 25.04
CA HIS A 192 -21.27 -12.79 25.88
C HIS A 192 -21.87 -12.96 27.27
N ARG A 193 -21.60 -14.10 27.89
CA ARG A 193 -21.99 -14.39 29.25
C ARG A 193 -21.05 -15.39 29.89
N SER A 194 -20.57 -15.08 31.11
CA SER A 194 -19.79 -16.03 31.91
C SER A 194 -20.76 -16.89 32.75
N ILE A 195 -20.52 -18.21 32.73
CA ILE A 195 -21.30 -19.20 33.50
C ILE A 195 -20.49 -19.54 34.73
N ARG A 196 -20.96 -19.07 35.87
CA ARG A 196 -20.30 -19.27 37.18
C ARG A 196 -21.01 -20.31 38.07
N SER A 197 -22.16 -20.81 37.62
CA SER A 197 -22.97 -21.80 38.35
C SER A 197 -22.38 -23.23 38.30
N VAL A 198 -21.33 -23.43 37.51
CA VAL A 198 -20.72 -24.74 37.27
C VAL A 198 -19.26 -24.68 37.66
N THR A 199 -18.77 -25.69 38.34
CA THR A 199 -17.37 -25.81 38.77
C THR A 199 -16.61 -26.77 37.84
N PRO A 200 -15.67 -26.29 37.02
CA PRO A 200 -14.83 -27.13 36.16
C PRO A 200 -13.83 -27.97 37.00
N PRO A 201 -13.32 -29.09 36.46
CA PRO A 201 -13.66 -29.75 35.20
C PRO A 201 -14.99 -30.51 35.24
N LEU A 202 -15.65 -30.60 34.09
CA LEU A 202 -16.93 -31.33 33.93
C LEU A 202 -16.76 -32.73 33.37
N THR A 203 -15.62 -32.96 32.73
CA THR A 203 -15.28 -34.25 32.12
C THR A 203 -14.33 -35.03 33.01
N GLY A 204 -14.39 -36.38 32.92
CA GLY A 204 -13.46 -37.26 33.63
C GLY A 204 -13.77 -37.56 35.11
N GLY A 205 -14.97 -37.17 35.64
CA GLY A 205 -15.33 -37.43 37.05
C GLY A 205 -16.75 -37.90 37.30
N PRO A 206 -17.01 -38.63 38.41
CA PRO A 206 -18.34 -39.25 38.69
C PRO A 206 -19.46 -38.24 39.04
N SER A 207 -19.15 -36.98 39.30
CA SER A 207 -20.14 -35.90 39.61
C SER A 207 -20.47 -35.01 38.41
N SER A 208 -20.00 -35.40 37.23
CA SER A 208 -20.08 -34.57 36.02
C SER A 208 -21.51 -34.38 35.48
N ASP A 209 -22.40 -35.35 35.60
CA ASP A 209 -23.73 -35.29 34.99
C ASP A 209 -24.62 -34.13 35.50
N LEU A 210 -24.71 -33.89 36.83
CA LEU A 210 -25.49 -32.79 37.37
C LEU A 210 -24.91 -31.41 36.97
N GLN A 211 -23.61 -31.31 36.92
CA GLN A 211 -22.98 -30.04 36.51
C GLN A 211 -23.09 -29.86 35.00
N MET A 212 -23.02 -30.94 34.22
CA MET A 212 -23.26 -30.95 32.80
C MET A 212 -24.70 -30.53 32.46
N ASP A 213 -25.67 -31.04 33.20
CA ASP A 213 -27.09 -30.60 33.10
C ASP A 213 -27.24 -29.12 33.42
N SER A 214 -26.57 -28.63 34.49
CA SER A 214 -26.55 -27.22 34.87
C SER A 214 -25.93 -26.36 33.77
N LEU A 215 -24.81 -26.76 33.21
CA LEU A 215 -24.16 -26.08 32.06
C LEU A 215 -25.11 -26.02 30.86
N SER A 216 -25.72 -27.18 30.54
CA SER A 216 -26.63 -27.30 29.39
C SER A 216 -27.86 -26.38 29.56
N LEU A 217 -28.40 -26.28 30.76
CA LEU A 217 -29.52 -25.41 31.07
C LEU A 217 -29.14 -23.93 30.89
N GLU A 218 -27.94 -23.51 31.36
CA GLU A 218 -27.49 -22.14 31.20
C GLU A 218 -27.15 -21.81 29.71
N LEU A 219 -26.62 -22.77 28.97
CA LEU A 219 -26.42 -22.63 27.53
C LEU A 219 -27.78 -22.50 26.82
N GLN A 220 -28.73 -23.37 27.10
CA GLN A 220 -30.06 -23.31 26.48
C GLN A 220 -30.77 -21.97 26.76
N ARG A 221 -30.74 -21.49 27.99
CA ARG A 221 -31.25 -20.16 28.32
C ARG A 221 -30.61 -19.04 27.52
N SER A 222 -29.29 -19.12 27.32
CA SER A 222 -28.58 -18.13 26.55
C SER A 222 -28.92 -18.21 25.05
N ILE A 223 -29.08 -19.42 24.51
CA ILE A 223 -29.49 -19.66 23.12
C ILE A 223 -30.92 -19.17 22.88
N ASP A 224 -31.86 -19.47 23.80
CA ASP A 224 -33.25 -19.02 23.71
C ASP A 224 -33.35 -17.49 23.77
N TYR A 225 -32.58 -16.88 24.65
CA TYR A 225 -32.49 -15.42 24.74
C TYR A 225 -31.95 -14.84 23.38
N LEU A 226 -30.87 -15.37 22.85
CA LEU A 226 -30.28 -14.93 21.58
C LEU A 226 -31.25 -15.11 20.42
N SER A 227 -31.96 -16.22 20.37
CA SER A 227 -32.96 -16.49 19.32
C SER A 227 -34.10 -15.46 19.35
N SER A 228 -34.43 -14.92 20.53
CA SER A 228 -35.42 -13.87 20.66
C SER A 228 -34.93 -12.49 20.26
N GLN A 229 -33.64 -12.20 20.49
CA GLN A 229 -33.00 -10.91 20.18
C GLN A 229 -32.52 -10.81 18.73
N LEU A 230 -31.94 -11.89 18.20
CA LEU A 230 -31.33 -11.95 16.86
C LEU A 230 -32.23 -12.70 15.87
N ARG A 231 -33.51 -12.31 15.76
CA ARG A 231 -34.52 -13.01 14.95
C ARG A 231 -34.15 -13.20 13.48
N HIS A 232 -33.23 -12.43 12.95
CA HIS A 232 -32.80 -12.47 11.54
C HIS A 232 -31.47 -13.21 11.33
N VAL A 233 -30.84 -13.68 12.42
CA VAL A 233 -29.53 -14.36 12.37
C VAL A 233 -29.71 -15.80 12.81
N GLN A 234 -29.24 -16.73 11.97
CA GLN A 234 -29.28 -18.15 12.29
C GLN A 234 -28.01 -18.58 13.01
N LEU A 235 -28.11 -18.83 14.32
CA LEU A 235 -27.02 -19.32 15.16
C LEU A 235 -27.20 -20.82 15.41
N HIS A 236 -26.91 -21.65 14.40
CA HIS A 236 -27.20 -23.09 14.44
C HIS A 236 -26.03 -23.95 14.95
N GLN A 237 -24.86 -23.36 15.16
CA GLN A 237 -23.68 -24.10 15.58
C GLN A 237 -23.10 -23.50 16.85
N LEU A 238 -22.87 -24.37 17.83
CA LEU A 238 -22.08 -24.10 19.02
C LEU A 238 -20.71 -24.74 18.85
N LYS A 239 -19.66 -23.92 18.77
CA LYS A 239 -18.27 -24.35 18.78
C LYS A 239 -17.77 -24.44 20.20
N VAL A 240 -16.91 -25.42 20.49
CA VAL A 240 -16.33 -25.64 21.81
C VAL A 240 -14.83 -25.50 21.73
N CYS A 241 -14.26 -24.74 22.66
CA CYS A 241 -12.82 -24.61 22.93
C CYS A 241 -12.62 -24.38 24.43
N CYS A 242 -12.39 -25.47 25.17
CA CYS A 242 -12.40 -25.48 26.63
C CYS A 242 -11.16 -26.18 27.16
N ASP A 243 -10.23 -25.40 27.73
CA ASP A 243 -9.04 -25.93 28.38
C ASP A 243 -9.39 -26.78 29.60
N GLU A 244 -8.56 -27.77 29.90
CA GLU A 244 -8.71 -28.71 31.03
C GLU A 244 -9.99 -29.56 30.96
N GLU A 245 -10.64 -29.68 29.79
CA GLU A 245 -11.78 -30.58 29.56
C GLU A 245 -11.42 -31.59 28.45
N ASP A 246 -12.00 -32.79 28.52
CA ASP A 246 -12.07 -33.60 27.31
C ASP A 246 -13.15 -33.02 26.38
N GLU A 247 -12.70 -32.23 25.41
CA GLU A 247 -13.59 -31.53 24.48
C GLU A 247 -14.47 -32.50 23.69
N SER A 248 -13.99 -33.70 23.39
CA SER A 248 -14.76 -34.73 22.66
C SER A 248 -15.90 -35.26 23.51
N GLU A 249 -15.64 -35.55 24.77
CA GLU A 249 -16.67 -35.97 25.76
C GLU A 249 -17.66 -34.81 25.99
N LEU A 250 -17.15 -33.57 26.17
CA LEU A 250 -17.98 -32.39 26.35
C LEU A 250 -18.92 -32.14 25.18
N VAL A 251 -18.41 -32.20 23.94
CA VAL A 251 -19.21 -32.05 22.72
C VAL A 251 -20.27 -33.12 22.61
N GLN A 252 -19.94 -34.37 22.91
CA GLN A 252 -20.89 -35.47 22.86
C GLN A 252 -22.00 -35.31 23.90
N ALA A 253 -21.64 -34.96 25.13
CA ALA A 253 -22.57 -34.72 26.22
C ALA A 253 -23.52 -33.53 25.94
N LEU A 254 -23.00 -32.44 25.36
CA LEU A 254 -23.79 -31.28 25.00
C LEU A 254 -24.70 -31.53 23.80
N ASN A 255 -24.26 -32.29 22.77
CA ASN A 255 -25.11 -32.65 21.62
C ASN A 255 -26.32 -33.52 22.05
N TYR A 256 -26.16 -34.32 23.11
CA TYR A 256 -27.28 -35.10 23.64
C TYR A 256 -28.33 -34.21 24.35
N ARG A 257 -27.90 -33.09 24.94
CA ARG A 257 -28.72 -32.23 25.82
C ARG A 257 -29.27 -30.99 25.12
N LEU A 258 -28.59 -30.49 24.10
CA LEU A 258 -28.95 -29.25 23.39
C LEU A 258 -29.58 -29.56 22.03
N SER A 259 -30.50 -28.68 21.62
CA SER A 259 -31.08 -28.73 20.27
C SER A 259 -30.17 -28.16 19.19
N THR A 260 -29.20 -27.37 19.58
CA THR A 260 -28.21 -26.75 18.69
C THR A 260 -27.06 -27.69 18.43
N LYS A 261 -26.59 -27.80 17.19
CA LYS A 261 -25.45 -28.62 16.82
C LYS A 261 -24.18 -28.17 17.52
N VAL A 262 -23.58 -29.04 18.32
CA VAL A 262 -22.31 -28.75 19.01
C VAL A 262 -21.17 -29.44 18.27
N SER A 263 -20.06 -28.75 18.10
CA SER A 263 -18.86 -29.32 17.45
C SER A 263 -17.61 -28.66 18.03
N LEU A 264 -16.50 -29.35 17.90
CA LEU A 264 -15.19 -28.78 18.22
C LEU A 264 -14.94 -27.55 17.39
N LEU A 265 -14.26 -26.56 17.97
CA LEU A 265 -13.77 -25.39 17.23
C LEU A 265 -12.65 -25.80 16.27
N LEU A 266 -11.73 -26.62 16.74
CA LEU A 266 -10.57 -27.15 16.02
C LEU A 266 -10.52 -28.69 16.11
N PRO A 267 -9.71 -29.37 15.27
CA PRO A 267 -9.49 -30.80 15.39
C PRO A 267 -8.93 -31.20 16.77
N PRO A 268 -9.18 -32.42 17.27
CA PRO A 268 -8.90 -32.84 18.66
C PRO A 268 -7.41 -32.96 19.02
N GLU A 269 -6.49 -32.64 18.12
CA GLU A 269 -5.03 -32.65 18.36
C GLU A 269 -4.49 -31.32 18.92
N HIS A 270 -5.37 -30.40 19.29
CA HIS A 270 -5.01 -29.02 19.55
C HIS A 270 -5.01 -28.64 21.03
N GLU A 271 -4.21 -27.92 21.24
CA GLU A 271 -3.53 -26.84 21.96
C GLU A 271 -4.53 -25.99 22.77
N LEU A 272 -4.06 -25.46 23.88
CA LEU A 272 -4.80 -24.57 24.77
C LEU A 272 -5.41 -23.38 24.01
N SER A 273 -6.49 -22.85 24.54
CA SER A 273 -7.25 -21.72 23.97
C SER A 273 -6.37 -20.49 23.67
N GLY A 274 -5.31 -20.29 24.46
CA GLY A 274 -4.32 -19.24 24.22
C GLY A 274 -3.49 -19.44 22.95
N HIS A 275 -3.18 -20.67 22.58
CA HIS A 275 -2.52 -21.00 21.32
C HIS A 275 -3.43 -20.70 20.13
N VAL A 276 -4.70 -21.12 20.23
CA VAL A 276 -5.72 -20.86 19.21
C VAL A 276 -5.84 -19.36 18.91
N LEU A 277 -5.91 -18.55 19.97
CA LEU A 277 -5.96 -17.09 19.82
C LEU A 277 -4.68 -16.53 19.17
N ALA A 278 -3.51 -17.00 19.60
CA ALA A 278 -2.24 -16.53 19.09
C ALA A 278 -2.08 -16.85 17.59
N ASP A 279 -2.42 -18.05 17.18
CA ASP A 279 -2.34 -18.49 15.78
C ASP A 279 -3.40 -17.83 14.90
N THR A 280 -4.61 -17.65 15.41
CA THR A 280 -5.66 -16.92 14.70
C THR A 280 -5.25 -15.47 14.50
N ALA A 281 -4.71 -14.80 15.51
CA ALA A 281 -4.23 -13.44 15.41
C ALA A 281 -3.07 -13.28 14.41
N ALA A 282 -2.20 -14.33 14.32
CA ALA A 282 -1.09 -14.33 13.37
C ALA A 282 -1.55 -14.52 11.90
N THR A 283 -2.69 -15.15 11.69
CA THR A 283 -3.24 -15.42 10.36
C THR A 283 -4.31 -14.44 9.93
N SER A 284 -5.01 -13.80 10.88
CA SER A 284 -6.06 -12.81 10.62
C SER A 284 -5.49 -11.41 10.45
N ASN A 285 -5.96 -10.72 9.41
CA ASN A 285 -5.64 -9.31 9.18
C ASN A 285 -6.70 -8.36 9.76
N THR A 286 -7.77 -8.88 10.37
CA THR A 286 -8.89 -8.09 10.85
C THR A 286 -8.58 -7.47 12.21
N ARG A 287 -8.62 -6.17 12.31
CA ARG A 287 -8.43 -5.39 13.55
C ARG A 287 -9.57 -4.39 13.65
N ARG A 288 -10.73 -4.80 14.19
CA ARG A 288 -11.91 -3.93 14.32
C ARG A 288 -11.79 -2.98 15.50
N VAL A 289 -11.13 -3.44 16.57
CA VAL A 289 -10.94 -2.71 17.82
C VAL A 289 -9.45 -2.63 18.14
N ASN A 290 -8.99 -1.43 18.52
CA ASN A 290 -7.61 -1.23 18.96
C ASN A 290 -7.55 -0.38 20.23
N LEU A 291 -7.23 -1.01 21.36
CA LEU A 291 -7.08 -0.37 22.67
C LEU A 291 -5.73 0.37 22.85
N TYR A 292 -4.94 0.48 21.76
CA TYR A 292 -3.78 1.34 21.68
C TYR A 292 -3.91 2.34 20.53
N PRO A 293 -4.72 3.40 20.73
CA PRO A 293 -5.04 4.35 19.68
C PRO A 293 -3.81 5.16 19.24
N ASP A 294 -3.85 5.65 18.01
CA ASP A 294 -2.70 6.30 17.37
C ASP A 294 -2.22 7.59 18.07
N TYR A 295 -3.10 8.28 18.79
CA TYR A 295 -2.71 9.48 19.54
C TYR A 295 -1.82 9.18 20.76
N LEU A 296 -1.78 7.92 21.24
CA LEU A 296 -0.91 7.46 22.32
C LEU A 296 0.40 6.84 21.79
N LYS A 297 0.46 6.52 20.51
CA LYS A 297 1.67 5.96 19.92
C LYS A 297 2.78 7.01 19.88
N PRO A 298 4.02 6.63 20.20
CA PRO A 298 5.14 7.54 20.06
C PRO A 298 5.24 8.02 18.61
N LYS A 299 5.12 9.33 18.40
CA LYS A 299 5.29 9.89 17.06
C LYS A 299 6.70 9.54 16.58
N LYS A 300 6.78 8.86 15.43
CA LYS A 300 8.07 8.63 14.76
C LYS A 300 8.58 10.00 14.30
N GLU A 301 9.43 10.62 15.10
CA GLU A 301 10.11 11.86 14.72
C GLU A 301 11.12 11.54 13.61
N LEU A 302 10.63 11.60 12.35
CA LEU A 302 11.49 11.43 11.18
C LEU A 302 12.55 12.53 11.09
N LEU A 303 12.24 13.72 11.64
CA LEU A 303 13.10 14.90 11.66
C LEU A 303 13.87 15.02 12.99
N THR A 304 14.47 13.94 13.47
CA THR A 304 15.41 14.05 14.59
C THR A 304 16.66 14.80 14.16
N LEU A 305 17.26 15.58 15.07
CA LEU A 305 18.49 16.33 14.82
C LEU A 305 19.58 15.47 14.17
N LYS A 306 19.65 14.19 14.57
CA LYS A 306 20.58 13.20 14.03
C LYS A 306 20.29 12.88 12.55
N ASN A 307 19.03 12.70 12.18
CA ASN A 307 18.63 12.41 10.80
C ASN A 307 18.83 13.63 9.89
N ILE A 308 18.56 14.82 10.42
CA ILE A 308 18.82 16.08 9.73
C ILE A 308 20.33 16.26 9.50
N ALA A 309 21.15 16.07 10.54
CA ALA A 309 22.60 16.17 10.41
C ALA A 309 23.17 15.13 9.43
N LEU A 310 22.61 13.89 9.44
CA LEU A 310 22.99 12.84 8.49
C LEU A 310 22.63 13.23 7.05
N SER A 311 21.40 13.74 6.83
CA SER A 311 20.95 14.16 5.49
C SER A 311 21.79 15.33 4.96
N TRP A 312 22.16 16.29 5.83
CA TRP A 312 23.05 17.38 5.47
C TRP A 312 24.47 16.89 5.16
N GLY A 313 24.97 15.91 5.93
CA GLY A 313 26.24 15.26 5.65
C GLY A 313 26.27 14.55 4.30
N VAL A 314 25.22 13.79 3.98
CA VAL A 314 25.08 13.12 2.68
C VAL A 314 24.97 14.15 1.53
N SER A 315 24.19 15.21 1.72
CA SER A 315 24.07 16.28 0.71
C SER A 315 25.39 17.01 0.49
N ALA A 316 26.12 17.34 1.54
CA ALA A 316 27.45 17.96 1.45
C ALA A 316 28.44 17.03 0.74
N ALA A 317 28.46 15.74 1.06
CA ALA A 317 29.28 14.75 0.39
C ALA A 317 28.96 14.63 -1.10
N ALA A 318 27.67 14.65 -1.46
CA ALA A 318 27.22 14.61 -2.86
C ALA A 318 27.67 15.84 -3.65
N ILE A 319 27.59 17.03 -3.02
CA ILE A 319 28.06 18.30 -3.63
C ILE A 319 29.58 18.26 -3.83
N LEU A 320 30.34 17.81 -2.81
CA LEU A 320 31.79 17.69 -2.91
C LEU A 320 32.20 16.67 -3.98
N PHE A 321 31.50 15.55 -4.08
CA PHE A 321 31.74 14.56 -5.12
C PHE A 321 31.43 15.10 -6.52
N SER A 322 30.31 15.81 -6.66
CA SER A 322 29.94 16.47 -7.92
C SER A 322 30.94 17.53 -8.31
N TYR A 323 31.40 18.34 -7.37
CA TYR A 323 32.44 19.35 -7.59
C TYR A 323 33.77 18.71 -8.02
N GLY A 324 34.18 17.65 -7.29
CA GLY A 324 35.39 16.88 -7.65
C GLY A 324 35.32 16.24 -9.04
N TYR A 325 34.14 15.71 -9.38
CA TYR A 325 33.90 15.13 -10.71
C TYR A 325 33.98 16.19 -11.81
N VAL A 326 33.35 17.35 -11.62
CA VAL A 326 33.38 18.46 -12.60
C VAL A 326 34.79 19.02 -12.74
N THR A 327 35.54 19.21 -11.63
CA THR A 327 36.94 19.68 -11.70
C THR A 327 37.87 18.66 -12.37
N TRP A 328 37.66 17.38 -12.14
CA TRP A 328 38.40 16.33 -12.84
C TRP A 328 38.09 16.31 -14.34
N GLN A 329 36.84 16.48 -14.73
CA GLN A 329 36.45 16.57 -16.14
C GLN A 329 36.95 17.85 -16.81
N SER A 330 36.94 19.00 -16.07
CA SER A 330 37.40 20.28 -16.60
C SER A 330 38.94 20.31 -16.80
N SER A 331 39.70 19.62 -15.96
CA SER A 331 41.15 19.51 -16.15
C SER A 331 41.52 18.81 -17.45
N GLY A 332 40.77 17.76 -17.83
CA GLY A 332 40.97 17.10 -19.14
C GLY A 332 40.62 18.01 -20.32
N LEU A 333 39.62 18.87 -20.18
CA LEU A 333 39.22 19.85 -21.20
C LEU A 333 40.26 20.99 -21.34
N GLU A 334 40.86 21.42 -20.24
CA GLU A 334 41.94 22.45 -20.27
C GLU A 334 43.14 21.96 -21.04
N ASP A 335 43.54 20.70 -20.92
CA ASP A 335 44.61 20.09 -21.70
C ASP A 335 44.26 20.04 -23.20
N GLU A 336 43.03 19.68 -23.55
CA GLU A 336 42.58 19.69 -24.95
C GLU A 336 42.52 21.13 -25.51
N ILE A 337 42.06 22.10 -24.73
CA ILE A 337 42.07 23.51 -25.13
C ILE A 337 43.51 24.02 -25.35
N ALA A 338 44.43 23.63 -24.48
CA ALA A 338 45.85 24.01 -24.64
C ALA A 338 46.44 23.41 -25.94
N ILE A 339 46.11 22.15 -26.23
CA ILE A 339 46.55 21.50 -27.48
C ILE A 339 45.94 22.18 -28.71
N VAL A 340 44.64 22.47 -28.69
CA VAL A 340 43.94 23.14 -29.79
C VAL A 340 44.49 24.54 -30.00
N LYS A 341 44.75 25.30 -28.90
CA LYS A 341 45.31 26.63 -28.93
C LYS A 341 46.73 26.64 -29.52
N SER A 342 47.58 25.68 -29.09
CA SER A 342 48.93 25.57 -29.65
C SER A 342 48.92 25.24 -31.15
N LYS A 343 48.01 24.34 -31.58
CA LYS A 343 47.80 24.06 -33.02
C LYS A 343 47.29 25.29 -33.77
N GLY A 344 46.38 26.04 -33.15
CA GLY A 344 45.90 27.32 -33.72
C GLY A 344 46.99 28.35 -33.91
N ASP A 345 47.90 28.46 -32.95
CA ASP A 345 49.02 29.40 -33.03
C ASP A 345 50.07 28.98 -34.08
N ILE A 346 50.33 27.68 -34.21
CA ILE A 346 51.17 27.11 -35.28
C ILE A 346 50.53 27.42 -36.64
N MET A 347 49.23 27.18 -36.78
CA MET A 347 48.53 27.42 -38.06
C MET A 347 48.49 28.89 -38.42
N LYS A 348 48.35 29.80 -37.43
CA LYS A 348 48.46 31.24 -37.65
C LYS A 348 49.87 31.64 -38.14
N SER A 349 50.89 31.11 -37.49
CA SER A 349 52.29 31.41 -37.92
C SER A 349 52.59 30.89 -39.30
N GLU A 350 52.06 29.73 -39.70
CA GLU A 350 52.15 29.22 -41.06
C GLU A 350 51.39 30.11 -42.06
N LEU A 351 50.19 30.53 -41.68
CA LEU A 351 49.38 31.45 -42.50
C LEU A 351 50.09 32.77 -42.75
N GLU A 352 50.71 33.33 -41.73
CA GLU A 352 51.53 34.55 -41.87
C GLU A 352 52.75 34.31 -42.80
N ARG A 353 53.41 33.15 -42.64
CA ARG A 353 54.51 32.76 -43.55
C ARG A 353 54.05 32.63 -45.01
N TYR A 354 52.87 32.04 -45.21
CA TYR A 354 52.33 31.95 -46.58
C TYR A 354 51.87 33.31 -47.12
N GLN A 355 51.29 34.15 -46.28
CA GLN A 355 50.93 35.54 -46.67
C GLN A 355 52.16 36.37 -47.07
N VAL A 356 53.25 36.25 -46.30
CA VAL A 356 54.53 36.95 -46.65
C VAL A 356 55.11 36.39 -47.97
N LYS A 357 55.03 35.04 -48.18
CA LYS A 357 55.41 34.43 -49.45
C LYS A 357 54.52 34.92 -50.59
N LEU A 358 53.23 35.07 -50.38
CA LEU A 358 52.29 35.58 -51.39
C LEU A 358 52.56 37.04 -51.76
N ARG A 359 52.88 37.89 -50.76
CA ARG A 359 53.23 39.31 -50.99
C ARG A 359 54.56 39.47 -51.80
N LYS A 360 55.48 38.51 -51.67
CA LYS A 360 56.72 38.51 -52.41
C LYS A 360 56.57 37.90 -53.82
N HIS A 361 55.46 37.25 -54.08
CA HIS A 361 55.22 36.64 -55.40
C HIS A 361 54.54 37.68 -56.31
N GLN A 362 55.28 38.20 -57.28
CA GLN A 362 54.66 39.02 -58.33
C GLN A 362 53.71 38.12 -59.18
N PRO A 363 52.49 38.51 -59.34
CA PRO A 363 51.51 37.70 -60.06
C PRO A 363 51.84 37.74 -61.55
N ASP A 364 52.08 36.58 -62.12
CA ASP A 364 52.21 36.40 -63.55
C ASP A 364 50.88 36.68 -64.25
N ASN A 365 50.88 37.72 -65.12
CA ASN A 365 49.64 38.20 -65.78
C ASN A 365 49.00 37.10 -66.63
N ASN A 366 49.75 36.14 -67.11
CA ASN A 366 49.23 34.98 -67.89
C ASN A 366 48.49 34.02 -66.97
N LYS A 367 48.95 33.83 -65.73
CA LYS A 367 48.25 32.98 -64.71
C LYS A 367 46.99 33.61 -64.17
N LEU A 368 46.98 34.94 -64.07
CA LEU A 368 45.73 35.67 -63.64
C LEU A 368 44.64 35.57 -64.70
N ALA A 369 44.96 35.70 -65.95
CA ALA A 369 44.04 35.54 -67.07
C ALA A 369 43.47 34.10 -67.18
N ALA A 370 44.37 33.09 -66.97
CA ALA A 370 43.95 31.70 -66.95
C ALA A 370 43.05 31.37 -65.76
N LYS A 371 43.34 31.93 -64.57
CA LYS A 371 42.48 31.77 -63.37
C LYS A 371 41.10 32.35 -63.59
N ALA A 372 40.98 33.58 -64.09
CA ALA A 372 39.71 34.22 -64.37
C ALA A 372 38.83 33.47 -65.37
N ARG A 373 39.46 32.76 -66.33
CA ARG A 373 38.77 31.89 -67.29
C ARG A 373 38.27 30.61 -66.66
N LEU A 374 39.07 29.96 -65.83
CA LEU A 374 38.70 28.74 -65.09
C LEU A 374 37.60 29.02 -64.03
N GLU A 375 37.65 30.12 -63.33
CA GLU A 375 36.60 30.48 -62.36
C GLU A 375 35.23 30.71 -63.02
N ARG A 376 35.19 31.31 -64.21
CA ARG A 376 33.92 31.44 -64.96
C ARG A 376 33.38 30.05 -65.38
N GLU A 377 34.28 29.16 -65.80
CA GLU A 377 33.88 27.81 -66.21
C GLU A 377 33.36 26.96 -65.02
N VAL A 378 34.04 27.04 -63.87
CA VAL A 378 33.62 26.39 -62.64
C VAL A 378 32.27 26.95 -62.12
N LYS A 379 32.08 28.25 -62.18
CA LYS A 379 30.82 28.88 -61.78
C LYS A 379 29.68 28.42 -62.69
N ALA A 380 29.88 28.40 -64.01
CA ALA A 380 28.87 27.91 -64.95
C ALA A 380 28.50 26.44 -64.72
N LYS A 381 29.49 25.60 -64.42
CA LYS A 381 29.23 24.17 -64.08
C LYS A 381 28.54 23.99 -62.74
N ARG A 382 28.86 24.82 -61.73
CA ARG A 382 28.17 24.79 -60.42
C ARG A 382 26.71 25.24 -60.53
N ASP A 383 26.45 26.27 -61.33
CA ASP A 383 25.07 26.77 -61.50
C ASP A 383 24.23 25.72 -62.28
N SER A 384 24.83 25.02 -63.22
CA SER A 384 24.19 23.87 -63.91
C SER A 384 23.88 22.71 -62.95
N LEU A 385 24.84 22.35 -62.05
CA LEU A 385 24.63 21.31 -61.04
C LEU A 385 23.57 21.68 -60.00
N LYS A 386 23.47 22.95 -59.59
CA LYS A 386 22.41 23.42 -58.70
C LYS A 386 21.03 23.38 -59.35
N ALA A 387 20.95 23.61 -60.64
CA ALA A 387 19.68 23.51 -61.41
C ALA A 387 19.21 22.05 -61.46
N VAL A 388 20.12 21.10 -61.65
CA VAL A 388 19.82 19.65 -61.64
C VAL A 388 19.42 19.15 -60.25
N GLY A 389 20.10 19.61 -59.18
CA GLY A 389 19.76 19.20 -57.80
C GLY A 389 18.39 19.67 -57.34
N LYS A 390 17.92 20.85 -57.77
CA LYS A 390 16.55 21.33 -57.48
C LYS A 390 15.45 20.52 -58.17
N TYR A 391 15.77 19.85 -59.28
CA TYR A 391 14.81 19.04 -60.02
C TYR A 391 14.60 17.65 -59.43
N ASP A 392 15.59 17.12 -58.68
CA ASP A 392 15.57 15.76 -58.14
C ASP A 392 14.82 15.69 -56.78
N ASP A 393 14.85 16.74 -55.95
CA ASP A 393 14.14 16.79 -54.64
C ASP A 393 12.62 16.92 -54.79
N SER A 394 12.13 17.56 -55.84
CA SER A 394 10.68 17.70 -56.07
C SER A 394 9.98 16.41 -56.53
N GLN A 395 10.76 15.44 -57.04
CA GLN A 395 10.25 14.14 -57.50
C GLN A 395 10.36 13.02 -56.44
N ARG A 396 11.15 13.19 -55.39
CA ARG A 396 11.32 12.16 -54.37
C ARG A 396 10.23 12.10 -53.30
N THR A 397 9.50 13.16 -53.05
CA THR A 397 8.36 13.20 -52.12
C THR A 397 7.05 12.92 -52.84
N GLY A 398 6.90 11.69 -53.28
CA GLY A 398 5.61 11.22 -53.78
C GLY A 398 4.54 11.29 -52.70
N TYR A 399 3.37 11.88 -53.01
CA TYR A 399 2.21 11.99 -52.11
C TYR A 399 1.61 10.63 -51.71
N SER A 400 2.12 9.53 -52.25
CA SER A 400 1.67 8.16 -51.95
C SER A 400 1.84 7.77 -50.48
N GLY A 401 2.89 8.22 -49.80
CA GLY A 401 3.12 7.96 -48.40
C GLY A 401 2.05 8.62 -47.46
N VAL A 402 1.68 9.86 -47.78
CA VAL A 402 0.66 10.57 -47.02
C VAL A 402 -0.73 9.92 -47.26
N MET A 403 -1.02 9.53 -48.47
CA MET A 403 -2.29 8.84 -48.81
C MET A 403 -2.36 7.47 -48.13
N GLN A 404 -1.26 6.73 -48.08
CA GLN A 404 -1.20 5.45 -47.40
C GLN A 404 -1.39 5.59 -45.88
N SER A 405 -0.78 6.60 -45.27
CA SER A 405 -0.95 6.88 -43.84
C SER A 405 -2.37 7.32 -43.50
N LEU A 406 -3.00 8.16 -44.33
CA LEU A 406 -4.40 8.54 -44.15
C LEU A 406 -5.37 7.35 -44.33
N ALA A 407 -5.09 6.45 -45.26
CA ALA A 407 -5.87 5.24 -45.45
C ALA A 407 -5.74 4.25 -44.27
N LYS A 408 -4.56 4.15 -43.71
CA LYS A 408 -4.27 3.31 -42.52
C LYS A 408 -4.96 3.84 -41.25
N LEU A 409 -5.11 5.15 -41.12
CA LEU A 409 -5.82 5.80 -40.02
C LEU A 409 -7.32 5.94 -40.27
N GLY A 410 -7.83 5.42 -41.38
CA GLY A 410 -9.25 5.37 -41.69
C GLY A 410 -10.02 4.55 -40.67
N ASN A 411 -11.10 5.12 -40.14
CA ASN A 411 -12.01 4.44 -39.22
C ASN A 411 -13.45 4.66 -39.63
N GLN A 412 -14.38 3.90 -39.04
CA GLN A 412 -15.83 3.99 -39.38
C GLN A 412 -16.51 5.26 -38.88
N GLU A 413 -15.80 6.15 -38.19
CA GLU A 413 -16.32 7.38 -37.62
C GLU A 413 -15.98 8.62 -38.43
N ILE A 414 -15.00 8.53 -39.35
CA ILE A 414 -14.49 9.63 -40.18
C ILE A 414 -14.58 9.23 -41.64
N SER A 415 -15.15 10.09 -42.47
CA SER A 415 -15.20 9.94 -43.93
C SER A 415 -14.64 11.19 -44.57
N LEU A 416 -13.55 11.06 -45.32
CA LEU A 416 -12.93 12.17 -46.04
C LEU A 416 -13.64 12.38 -47.37
N SER A 417 -14.02 13.63 -47.62
CA SER A 417 -14.63 14.05 -48.88
C SER A 417 -13.69 14.78 -49.80
N GLU A 418 -12.69 15.46 -49.25
CA GLU A 418 -11.70 16.20 -50.04
C GLU A 418 -10.35 16.13 -49.33
N ILE A 419 -9.31 15.88 -50.10
CA ILE A 419 -7.90 15.87 -49.66
C ILE A 419 -7.12 16.73 -50.61
N ARG A 420 -6.53 17.82 -50.12
CA ARG A 420 -5.59 18.65 -50.88
C ARG A 420 -4.21 18.51 -50.27
N ILE A 421 -3.26 18.07 -51.07
CA ILE A 421 -1.90 17.85 -50.66
C ILE A 421 -0.97 18.68 -51.52
N ASN A 422 -0.08 19.45 -50.88
CA ASN A 422 1.04 20.09 -51.50
C ASN A 422 2.30 19.72 -50.72
N THR A 423 3.45 20.17 -51.17
CA THR A 423 4.76 19.84 -50.57
C THR A 423 4.77 20.17 -49.05
N HIS A 424 4.13 21.24 -48.66
CA HIS A 424 4.14 21.76 -47.28
C HIS A 424 2.76 21.78 -46.61
N THR A 425 1.68 21.65 -47.34
CA THR A 425 0.32 21.74 -46.81
C THR A 425 -0.46 20.48 -47.00
N LEU A 426 -1.36 20.20 -46.07
CA LEU A 426 -2.33 19.11 -46.10
C LEU A 426 -3.65 19.63 -45.57
N ASP A 427 -4.61 19.85 -46.51
CA ASP A 427 -5.94 20.25 -46.11
C ASP A 427 -6.92 19.09 -46.29
N LEU A 428 -7.77 18.88 -45.29
CA LEU A 428 -8.69 17.76 -45.25
C LEU A 428 -10.10 18.26 -44.96
N LYS A 429 -11.08 17.77 -45.71
CA LYS A 429 -12.50 17.94 -45.41
C LYS A 429 -13.20 16.61 -45.36
N GLY A 430 -14.20 16.54 -44.50
CA GLY A 430 -14.94 15.30 -44.39
C GLY A 430 -16.16 15.37 -43.48
N LEU A 431 -16.70 14.22 -43.24
CA LEU A 431 -17.84 13.99 -42.36
C LEU A 431 -17.39 13.18 -41.18
N ALA A 432 -17.94 13.47 -40.01
CA ALA A 432 -17.66 12.71 -38.78
C ALA A 432 -18.98 12.28 -38.13
N LYS A 433 -18.93 11.17 -37.43
CA LYS A 433 -20.09 10.64 -36.72
C LYS A 433 -20.41 11.44 -35.46
N LYS A 434 -19.36 11.97 -34.81
CA LYS A 434 -19.42 12.81 -33.62
C LYS A 434 -18.37 13.93 -33.70
N PRO A 435 -18.60 15.11 -33.10
CA PRO A 435 -17.61 16.19 -33.09
C PRO A 435 -16.28 15.84 -32.47
N SER A 436 -16.28 14.97 -31.43
CA SER A 436 -15.09 14.51 -30.73
C SER A 436 -14.21 13.51 -31.51
N SER A 437 -14.77 12.89 -32.55
CA SER A 437 -14.03 11.93 -33.37
C SER A 437 -12.94 12.61 -34.21
N VAL A 438 -13.09 13.89 -34.56
CA VAL A 438 -12.14 14.63 -35.39
C VAL A 438 -10.84 14.91 -34.62
N PRO A 439 -10.83 15.51 -33.41
CA PRO A 439 -9.61 15.70 -32.63
C PRO A 439 -8.91 14.38 -32.29
N ASN A 440 -9.68 13.35 -31.95
CA ASN A 440 -9.14 12.03 -31.63
C ASN A 440 -8.43 11.40 -32.84
N TRP A 441 -9.00 11.56 -34.02
CA TRP A 441 -8.39 11.06 -35.25
C TRP A 441 -7.13 11.84 -35.62
N VAL A 442 -7.13 13.16 -35.54
CA VAL A 442 -5.95 14.01 -35.79
C VAL A 442 -4.82 13.71 -34.79
N SER A 443 -5.14 13.37 -33.54
CA SER A 443 -4.13 13.01 -32.55
C SER A 443 -3.31 11.77 -32.92
N GLN A 444 -3.86 10.90 -33.78
CA GLN A 444 -3.17 9.68 -34.24
C GLN A 444 -2.15 9.96 -35.35
N PHE A 445 -2.17 11.16 -35.96
CA PHE A 445 -1.22 11.55 -37.02
C PHE A 445 0.24 11.53 -36.54
N LYS A 446 0.47 11.76 -35.25
CA LYS A 446 1.79 11.65 -34.63
C LYS A 446 2.40 10.24 -34.69
N ASN A 447 1.60 9.22 -34.92
CA ASN A 447 2.04 7.83 -34.98
C ASN A 447 2.43 7.37 -36.40
N GLU A 448 2.20 8.21 -37.43
CA GLU A 448 2.50 7.90 -38.84
C GLU A 448 3.57 8.85 -39.39
N ILE A 449 4.71 8.29 -39.81
CA ILE A 449 5.92 9.04 -40.22
C ILE A 449 5.62 10.08 -41.31
N SER A 450 4.74 9.77 -42.26
CA SER A 450 4.39 10.68 -43.37
C SER A 450 3.41 11.81 -42.98
N LEU A 451 2.85 11.75 -41.76
CA LEU A 451 1.93 12.75 -41.22
C LEU A 451 2.51 13.49 -40.00
N VAL A 452 3.60 12.96 -39.42
CA VAL A 452 4.28 13.58 -38.26
C VAL A 452 4.76 14.98 -38.62
N GLY A 453 4.50 15.95 -37.74
CA GLY A 453 4.92 17.35 -37.92
C GLY A 453 3.95 18.21 -38.73
N ARG A 454 2.88 17.64 -39.28
CA ARG A 454 1.82 18.43 -39.93
C ARG A 454 0.81 18.90 -38.89
N THR A 455 0.72 20.19 -38.70
CA THR A 455 -0.21 20.85 -37.75
C THR A 455 -1.31 21.58 -38.52
N PHE A 456 -2.52 21.57 -37.99
CA PHE A 456 -3.63 22.29 -38.55
C PHE A 456 -3.94 23.52 -37.72
N ASP A 457 -3.88 24.70 -38.32
CA ASP A 457 -4.09 25.98 -37.62
C ASP A 457 -5.53 26.46 -37.68
N ASP A 458 -6.28 26.00 -38.66
CA ASP A 458 -7.71 26.27 -38.77
C ASP A 458 -8.50 24.96 -38.79
N VAL A 459 -9.28 24.75 -37.74
CA VAL A 459 -10.13 23.57 -37.55
C VAL A 459 -11.58 24.01 -37.44
N LYS A 460 -12.38 23.78 -38.46
CA LYS A 460 -13.81 24.06 -38.48
C LYS A 460 -14.60 22.80 -38.37
N ILE A 461 -15.45 22.71 -37.35
CA ILE A 461 -16.39 21.60 -37.17
C ILE A 461 -17.79 22.20 -37.12
N GLY A 462 -18.63 21.80 -38.04
CA GLY A 462 -19.99 22.27 -38.18
C GLY A 462 -20.97 21.11 -38.40
N ARG A 463 -22.21 21.43 -38.72
CA ARG A 463 -23.21 20.46 -39.15
C ARG A 463 -23.84 20.93 -40.47
N ASN A 464 -24.13 20.00 -41.34
CA ASN A 464 -24.85 20.29 -42.56
C ASN A 464 -26.38 20.26 -42.34
N ASP A 465 -27.13 20.61 -43.34
CA ASP A 465 -28.62 20.65 -43.31
C ASP A 465 -29.29 19.30 -42.98
N LYS A 466 -28.51 18.21 -42.97
CA LYS A 466 -28.94 16.86 -42.62
C LYS A 466 -28.45 16.42 -41.24
N ASP A 467 -28.01 17.37 -40.37
CA ASP A 467 -27.51 17.17 -39.03
C ASP A 467 -26.25 16.27 -38.94
N ILE A 468 -25.52 16.09 -40.05
CA ILE A 468 -24.27 15.34 -40.10
C ILE A 468 -23.12 16.28 -39.79
N VAL A 469 -22.21 15.85 -38.89
CA VAL A 469 -21.04 16.64 -38.53
C VAL A 469 -20.07 16.73 -39.70
N THR A 470 -19.78 17.96 -40.13
CA THR A 470 -18.76 18.24 -41.14
C THR A 470 -17.51 18.82 -40.49
N PHE A 471 -16.38 18.55 -41.06
CA PHE A 471 -15.12 19.15 -40.59
C PHE A 471 -14.23 19.62 -41.75
N GLU A 472 -13.49 20.66 -41.51
CA GLU A 472 -12.46 21.18 -42.41
C GLU A 472 -11.21 21.48 -41.59
N LEU A 473 -10.07 20.90 -41.99
CA LEU A 473 -8.75 21.09 -41.39
C LEU A 473 -7.85 21.74 -42.42
N LYS A 474 -7.25 22.88 -42.10
CA LYS A 474 -6.32 23.59 -42.96
C LYS A 474 -4.99 23.84 -42.32
N THR A 475 -3.94 23.60 -43.05
CA THR A 475 -2.56 23.91 -42.66
C THR A 475 -2.23 25.36 -43.00
N ARG A 476 -1.50 26.05 -42.20
CA ARG A 476 -1.02 27.42 -42.48
C ARG A 476 0.02 27.40 -43.60
N GLU A 477 -0.15 28.18 -44.61
CA GLU A 477 0.90 28.51 -45.56
C GLU A 477 1.86 29.50 -44.88
N ASP A 478 3.06 29.06 -44.53
CA ASP A 478 4.16 29.97 -44.18
C ASP A 478 4.51 30.76 -45.46
N LYS A 479 4.07 32.00 -45.54
CA LYS A 479 4.60 32.92 -46.55
C LYS A 479 6.09 33.13 -46.20
N GLU A 480 6.97 32.48 -46.96
CA GLU A 480 8.38 32.83 -46.99
C GLU A 480 8.52 34.36 -47.17
N LYS A 481 9.17 34.98 -46.20
CA LYS A 481 9.72 36.33 -46.33
C LYS A 481 11.07 36.27 -47.00
#